data_bd9b23af988943a387dae48b13273a1b
#
_entry.id   bd9b23af988943a387dae48b13273a1b
#
_cell.length_a   1.000
_cell.length_b   1.000
_cell.length_c   1.000
_cell.angle_alpha   90.00
_cell.angle_beta   90.00
_cell.angle_gamma   90.00
#
_symmetry.space_group_name_H-M   'P 1'
#
loop_
_entity.id
_entity.type
_entity.pdbx_description
1 polymer ?
#
loop_
_entity_poly.entity_id
_entity_poly.type
_entity_poly.pdbx_seq_one_letter_code
_entity_poly.pdbx_strand_id
1 'polypeptide(L)'
;MLRAQGLKVGVYNSPHLLRYNERVQIDGVIASDAELCEAFVAVEAGRGEISLTYFEMGTLAAFWLFQRASLDAVVLEVGLGGRLDAVNLVDADLALVTSIGVDHADYLGDTRESVAFEKAGIFRQGAPALCGDLNPPQPLLDKARELNCPFFLRGRDFDLGITEANWQWRGLDARGNAVELRDLPLLDLPMENAALALQAYLLLGLPWQVERIAEALQQTRVVGRLDRRQFEWQGKHLNLLLDVGHNPHAAEYLAERLMRRPVAGKRLAVFGLLADKDLEGVVARLDACVEHWAVAPLDSARARPVADLQAALQNLGASVTSYESVAAALEGQCAQATAEDEILLFGSFYCVAEALEWLARRSTEEAAHGYAG
;
A
#
# COMPACT_ATOMS: atom_id res chain seq x y z
N MET A 1 1.70 15.48 1.36
CA MET A 1 1.04 16.79 1.33
C MET A 1 1.23 17.56 2.65
N LEU A 2 0.81 17.06 3.82
CA LEU A 2 0.95 17.76 5.11
C LEU A 2 2.39 18.22 5.37
N ARG A 3 3.38 17.33 5.23
CA ARG A 3 4.80 17.67 5.37
C ARG A 3 5.29 18.73 4.37
N ALA A 4 4.83 18.68 3.13
CA ALA A 4 5.19 19.67 2.11
C ALA A 4 4.68 21.09 2.46
N GLN A 5 3.72 21.20 3.36
CA GLN A 5 3.26 22.47 3.91
C GLN A 5 3.98 22.89 5.19
N GLY A 6 4.99 22.11 5.62
CA GLY A 6 5.79 22.40 6.79
C GLY A 6 5.21 21.89 8.11
N LEU A 7 4.19 21.05 8.08
CA LEU A 7 3.64 20.42 9.27
C LEU A 7 4.49 19.21 9.68
N LYS A 8 4.70 19.06 10.97
CA LYS A 8 5.34 17.89 11.57
C LYS A 8 4.32 16.77 11.75
N VAL A 9 4.55 15.65 11.05
CA VAL A 9 3.54 14.59 10.89
C VAL A 9 4.01 13.27 11.48
N GLY A 10 3.19 12.65 12.34
CA GLY A 10 3.31 11.27 12.74
C GLY A 10 2.53 10.36 11.77
N VAL A 11 3.11 9.22 11.41
CA VAL A 11 2.45 8.24 10.54
C VAL A 11 2.57 6.87 11.18
N TYR A 12 1.43 6.16 11.30
CA TYR A 12 1.38 4.75 11.71
C TYR A 12 0.75 3.92 10.61
N ASN A 13 1.53 2.96 10.08
CA ASN A 13 1.14 2.09 8.95
C ASN A 13 1.30 0.61 9.31
N SER A 14 0.59 -0.27 8.61
CA SER A 14 0.77 -1.72 8.70
C SER A 14 0.32 -2.43 7.42
N PRO A 15 0.93 -3.61 7.11
CA PRO A 15 2.12 -4.19 7.75
C PRO A 15 3.41 -3.50 7.33
N HIS A 16 4.56 -3.91 7.90
CA HIS A 16 5.89 -3.57 7.42
C HIS A 16 6.37 -4.57 6.35
N LEU A 17 7.39 -4.20 5.59
CA LEU A 17 8.04 -5.08 4.62
C LEU A 17 9.26 -5.80 5.21
N LEU A 18 10.25 -5.06 5.67
CA LEU A 18 11.52 -5.61 6.18
C LEU A 18 11.65 -5.46 7.69
N ARG A 19 11.36 -4.29 8.22
CA ARG A 19 11.61 -3.96 9.62
C ARG A 19 10.36 -3.42 10.30
N TYR A 20 10.11 -3.88 11.51
CA TYR A 20 9.00 -3.39 12.35
C TYR A 20 8.91 -1.87 12.43
N ASN A 21 10.06 -1.21 12.46
CA ASN A 21 10.22 0.24 12.54
C ASN A 21 9.46 1.00 11.44
N GLU A 22 9.30 0.43 10.25
CA GLU A 22 8.59 1.03 9.11
C GLU A 22 7.17 1.46 9.48
N ARG A 23 6.58 0.81 10.51
CA ARG A 23 5.22 1.10 10.98
C ARG A 23 5.08 2.46 11.60
N VAL A 24 6.16 3.03 12.15
CA VAL A 24 6.13 4.30 12.90
C VAL A 24 7.09 5.28 12.25
N GLN A 25 6.56 6.39 11.76
CA GLN A 25 7.36 7.48 11.21
C GLN A 25 7.01 8.81 11.91
N ILE A 26 8.04 9.59 12.20
CA ILE A 26 7.92 10.93 12.76
C ILE A 26 8.59 11.88 11.78
N ASP A 27 7.81 12.77 11.20
CA ASP A 27 8.23 13.73 10.18
C ASP A 27 8.99 13.09 8.99
N GLY A 28 8.56 11.88 8.60
CA GLY A 28 9.12 11.10 7.49
C GLY A 28 10.40 10.35 7.82
N VAL A 29 10.81 10.34 9.10
CA VAL A 29 11.92 9.52 9.60
C VAL A 29 11.34 8.30 10.31
N ILE A 30 11.80 7.11 9.91
CA ILE A 30 11.41 5.85 10.55
C ILE A 30 11.98 5.83 11.98
N ALA A 31 11.15 5.42 12.94
CA ALA A 31 11.56 5.30 14.33
C ALA A 31 12.74 4.31 14.47
N SER A 32 13.74 4.66 15.26
CA SER A 32 14.89 3.82 15.56
C SER A 32 14.52 2.65 16.48
N ASP A 33 15.38 1.63 16.51
CA ASP A 33 15.23 0.50 17.45
C ASP A 33 15.20 0.97 18.90
N ALA A 34 16.03 1.97 19.24
CA ALA A 34 16.11 2.52 20.58
C ALA A 34 14.79 3.20 20.99
N GLU A 35 14.21 4.03 20.11
CA GLU A 35 12.93 4.70 20.35
C GLU A 35 11.78 3.71 20.51
N LEU A 36 11.72 2.67 19.64
CA LEU A 36 10.70 1.63 19.75
C LEU A 36 10.85 0.80 21.02
N CYS A 37 12.09 0.43 21.41
CA CYS A 37 12.34 -0.30 22.65
C CYS A 37 11.93 0.53 23.87
N GLU A 38 12.24 1.83 23.89
CA GLU A 38 11.81 2.74 24.98
C GLU A 38 10.28 2.80 25.05
N ALA A 39 9.59 2.90 23.88
CA ALA A 39 8.14 2.93 23.83
C ALA A 39 7.53 1.61 24.32
N PHE A 40 8.07 0.45 23.90
CA PHE A 40 7.59 -0.86 24.39
C PHE A 40 7.77 -1.02 25.89
N VAL A 41 8.89 -0.57 26.47
CA VAL A 41 9.12 -0.58 27.92
C VAL A 41 8.07 0.28 28.64
N ALA A 42 7.76 1.46 28.09
CA ALA A 42 6.75 2.34 28.67
C ALA A 42 5.34 1.73 28.62
N VAL A 43 4.96 1.11 27.50
CA VAL A 43 3.67 0.42 27.35
C VAL A 43 3.60 -0.77 28.30
N GLU A 44 4.66 -1.58 28.38
CA GLU A 44 4.74 -2.74 29.29
C GLU A 44 4.57 -2.32 30.77
N ALA A 45 5.21 -1.22 31.16
CA ALA A 45 5.06 -0.68 32.50
C ALA A 45 3.64 -0.14 32.77
N GLY A 46 2.99 0.43 31.75
CA GLY A 46 1.66 1.03 31.88
C GLY A 46 0.50 0.02 31.83
N ARG A 47 0.64 -1.10 31.13
CA ARG A 47 -0.45 -2.07 30.95
C ARG A 47 -0.82 -2.87 32.21
N GLY A 48 0.11 -3.01 33.15
CA GLY A 48 -0.09 -3.83 34.36
C GLY A 48 -0.43 -5.29 34.02
N GLU A 49 -1.55 -5.81 34.53
CA GLU A 49 -2.03 -7.18 34.29
C GLU A 49 -2.85 -7.33 32.99
N ILE A 50 -3.06 -6.25 32.21
CA ILE A 50 -3.84 -6.29 30.97
C ILE A 50 -2.99 -6.95 29.89
N SER A 51 -3.54 -8.02 29.29
CA SER A 51 -2.91 -8.65 28.09
C SER A 51 -3.13 -7.78 26.88
N LEU A 52 -2.09 -7.62 26.07
CA LEU A 52 -2.12 -6.91 24.78
C LEU A 52 -1.75 -7.88 23.66
N THR A 53 -2.45 -7.76 22.55
CA THR A 53 -2.04 -8.40 21.30
C THR A 53 -0.79 -7.70 20.74
N TYR A 54 -0.13 -8.36 19.79
CA TYR A 54 1.00 -7.78 19.06
C TYR A 54 0.66 -6.40 18.43
N PHE A 55 -0.53 -6.28 17.85
CA PHE A 55 -0.96 -5.04 17.20
C PHE A 55 -1.30 -3.95 18.22
N GLU A 56 -1.97 -4.26 19.31
CA GLU A 56 -2.29 -3.32 20.39
C GLU A 56 -1.03 -2.77 21.06
N MET A 57 -0.04 -3.65 21.32
CA MET A 57 1.26 -3.21 21.86
C MET A 57 1.94 -2.21 20.91
N GLY A 58 1.97 -2.51 19.62
CA GLY A 58 2.58 -1.64 18.62
C GLY A 58 1.84 -0.31 18.44
N THR A 59 0.52 -0.33 18.46
CA THR A 59 -0.32 0.87 18.37
C THR A 59 -0.09 1.80 19.56
N LEU A 60 -0.07 1.26 20.78
CA LEU A 60 0.21 2.06 21.98
C LEU A 60 1.64 2.60 22.00
N ALA A 61 2.62 1.83 21.52
CA ALA A 61 3.99 2.31 21.39
C ALA A 61 4.09 3.47 20.36
N ALA A 62 3.38 3.39 19.25
CA ALA A 62 3.32 4.49 18.28
C ALA A 62 2.69 5.75 18.91
N PHE A 63 1.57 5.61 19.63
CA PHE A 63 0.92 6.73 20.31
C PHE A 63 1.82 7.36 21.39
N TRP A 64 2.56 6.54 22.13
CA TRP A 64 3.53 7.02 23.12
C TRP A 64 4.64 7.86 22.46
N LEU A 65 5.16 7.43 21.32
CA LEU A 65 6.15 8.20 20.56
C LEU A 65 5.56 9.49 20.00
N PHE A 66 4.35 9.46 19.45
CA PHE A 66 3.68 10.61 18.87
C PHE A 66 3.38 11.69 19.93
N GLN A 67 2.95 11.28 21.13
CA GLN A 67 2.72 12.20 22.24
C GLN A 67 3.97 13.01 22.61
N ARG A 68 5.16 12.42 22.48
CA ARG A 68 6.45 13.04 22.81
C ARG A 68 7.03 13.88 21.66
N ALA A 69 6.54 13.71 20.46
CA ALA A 69 7.14 14.29 19.26
C ALA A 69 6.67 15.71 18.92
N SER A 70 5.69 16.28 19.65
CA SER A 70 5.10 17.60 19.37
C SER A 70 4.66 17.72 17.91
N LEU A 71 3.74 16.85 17.48
CA LEU A 71 3.25 16.76 16.12
C LEU A 71 2.11 17.75 15.86
N ASP A 72 2.02 18.25 14.62
CA ASP A 72 0.89 19.06 14.15
C ASP A 72 -0.27 18.19 13.65
N ALA A 73 0.05 16.99 13.15
CA ALA A 73 -0.93 16.02 12.66
C ALA A 73 -0.43 14.58 12.80
N VAL A 74 -1.39 13.65 12.90
CA VAL A 74 -1.12 12.21 12.79
C VAL A 74 -1.97 11.59 11.70
N VAL A 75 -1.38 10.65 10.95
CA VAL A 75 -2.05 9.85 9.94
C VAL A 75 -1.99 8.40 10.40
N LEU A 76 -3.15 7.81 10.66
CA LEU A 76 -3.27 6.51 11.29
C LEU A 76 -3.93 5.53 10.32
N GLU A 77 -3.25 4.44 9.99
CA GLU A 77 -3.82 3.34 9.20
C GLU A 77 -4.41 2.28 10.14
N VAL A 78 -5.68 1.93 9.88
CA VAL A 78 -6.35 0.81 10.55
C VAL A 78 -5.72 -0.51 10.13
N GLY A 79 -5.40 -1.37 11.09
CA GLY A 79 -4.82 -2.68 10.79
C GLY A 79 -5.85 -3.65 10.19
N LEU A 80 -7.05 -3.71 10.76
CA LEU A 80 -8.12 -4.60 10.30
C LEU A 80 -9.51 -4.03 10.63
N GLY A 81 -10.38 -3.99 9.62
CA GLY A 81 -11.78 -3.53 9.78
C GLY A 81 -11.87 -2.04 10.09
N GLY A 82 -11.96 -1.69 11.35
CA GLY A 82 -12.02 -0.32 11.87
C GLY A 82 -12.62 -0.23 13.27
N ARG A 83 -13.86 -0.71 13.44
CA ARG A 83 -14.65 -0.53 14.68
C ARG A 83 -13.95 -1.01 15.95
N LEU A 84 -13.32 -2.17 15.90
CA LEU A 84 -12.63 -2.81 17.03
C LEU A 84 -11.10 -2.76 16.90
N ASP A 85 -10.59 -1.98 15.94
CA ASP A 85 -9.14 -1.85 15.74
C ASP A 85 -8.52 -0.97 16.84
N ALA A 86 -7.32 -1.33 17.28
CA ALA A 86 -6.60 -0.58 18.32
C ALA A 86 -6.33 0.89 17.95
N VAL A 87 -6.11 1.16 16.66
CA VAL A 87 -5.93 2.53 16.15
C VAL A 87 -7.16 3.40 16.39
N ASN A 88 -8.34 2.80 16.40
CA ASN A 88 -9.61 3.49 16.59
C ASN A 88 -9.86 3.98 18.03
N LEU A 89 -8.89 3.79 18.94
CA LEU A 89 -8.89 4.36 20.28
C LEU A 89 -8.85 5.91 20.26
N VAL A 90 -8.22 6.48 19.23
CA VAL A 90 -8.13 7.93 19.02
C VAL A 90 -9.30 8.40 18.17
N ASP A 91 -9.99 9.43 18.61
CA ASP A 91 -11.05 10.08 17.84
C ASP A 91 -10.44 10.86 16.68
N ALA A 92 -10.81 10.47 15.46
CA ALA A 92 -10.30 11.12 14.27
C ALA A 92 -11.06 12.43 13.97
N ASP A 93 -10.31 13.50 13.64
CA ASP A 93 -10.88 14.75 13.13
C ASP A 93 -11.43 14.56 11.71
N LEU A 94 -10.93 13.58 10.98
CA LEU A 94 -11.35 13.24 9.62
C LEU A 94 -11.11 11.75 9.36
N ALA A 95 -12.13 11.03 8.92
CA ALA A 95 -12.07 9.60 8.64
C ALA A 95 -12.16 9.30 7.14
N LEU A 96 -11.30 8.37 6.66
CA LEU A 96 -11.25 7.96 5.25
C LEU A 96 -11.49 6.45 5.13
N VAL A 97 -12.40 6.08 4.22
CA VAL A 97 -12.56 4.71 3.73
C VAL A 97 -12.14 4.69 2.27
N THR A 98 -11.08 3.95 1.93
CA THR A 98 -10.49 3.95 0.57
C THR A 98 -11.36 3.17 -0.41
N SER A 99 -11.56 1.89 -0.14
CA SER A 99 -12.40 0.98 -0.92
C SER A 99 -12.97 -0.12 -0.02
N ILE A 100 -14.02 -0.78 -0.48
CA ILE A 100 -14.69 -1.84 0.27
C ILE A 100 -14.70 -3.10 -0.59
N GLY A 101 -13.79 -4.01 -0.29
CA GLY A 101 -13.72 -5.36 -0.85
C GLY A 101 -13.83 -6.41 0.24
N VAL A 102 -14.26 -7.61 -0.12
CA VAL A 102 -14.27 -8.76 0.79
C VAL A 102 -12.83 -9.28 0.91
N ASP A 103 -12.28 -9.17 2.10
CA ASP A 103 -11.02 -9.79 2.52
C ASP A 103 -11.10 -10.08 4.02
N HIS A 104 -10.30 -11.00 4.52
CA HIS A 104 -10.32 -11.42 5.93
C HIS A 104 -11.71 -11.86 6.42
N ALA A 105 -12.40 -12.68 5.61
CA ALA A 105 -13.80 -13.08 5.84
C ALA A 105 -14.06 -13.68 7.23
N ASP A 106 -13.09 -14.38 7.81
CA ASP A 106 -13.17 -14.95 9.17
C ASP A 106 -13.37 -13.90 10.27
N TYR A 107 -12.98 -12.65 10.02
CA TYR A 107 -13.06 -11.54 10.99
C TYR A 107 -14.08 -10.49 10.61
N LEU A 108 -14.21 -10.17 9.32
CA LEU A 108 -15.02 -9.06 8.83
C LEU A 108 -16.34 -9.50 8.20
N GLY A 109 -16.53 -10.83 8.05
CA GLY A 109 -17.65 -11.40 7.31
C GLY A 109 -17.38 -11.48 5.80
N ASP A 110 -18.26 -12.16 5.12
CA ASP A 110 -18.14 -12.59 3.72
C ASP A 110 -18.89 -11.68 2.72
N THR A 111 -19.41 -10.53 3.20
CA THR A 111 -20.15 -9.58 2.38
C THR A 111 -19.53 -8.19 2.43
N ARG A 112 -19.72 -7.39 1.38
CA ARG A 112 -19.31 -5.99 1.38
C ARG A 112 -20.02 -5.17 2.47
N GLU A 113 -21.24 -5.54 2.80
CA GLU A 113 -22.07 -4.91 3.84
C GLU A 113 -21.47 -5.11 5.23
N SER A 114 -20.99 -6.31 5.56
CA SER A 114 -20.34 -6.60 6.84
C SER A 114 -19.00 -5.86 6.96
N VAL A 115 -18.21 -5.85 5.89
CA VAL A 115 -16.96 -5.09 5.84
C VAL A 115 -17.21 -3.58 6.00
N ALA A 116 -18.25 -3.06 5.34
CA ALA A 116 -18.63 -1.65 5.43
C ALA A 116 -19.06 -1.24 6.85
N PHE A 117 -19.79 -2.12 7.54
CA PHE A 117 -20.17 -1.91 8.93
C PHE A 117 -18.95 -1.77 9.86
N GLU A 118 -17.97 -2.66 9.72
CA GLU A 118 -16.73 -2.60 10.52
C GLU A 118 -15.90 -1.34 10.19
N LYS A 119 -15.78 -0.97 8.91
CA LYS A 119 -15.06 0.24 8.50
C LYS A 119 -15.75 1.53 8.96
N ALA A 120 -17.07 1.56 8.94
CA ALA A 120 -17.83 2.72 9.41
C ALA A 120 -17.64 3.03 10.91
N GLY A 121 -17.14 2.06 11.68
CA GLY A 121 -16.84 2.24 13.10
C GLY A 121 -15.73 3.26 13.42
N ILE A 122 -15.00 3.76 12.42
CA ILE A 122 -14.02 4.84 12.60
C ILE A 122 -14.65 6.25 12.53
N PHE A 123 -15.92 6.37 12.13
CA PHE A 123 -16.59 7.66 12.04
C PHE A 123 -16.88 8.23 13.44
N ARG A 124 -16.88 9.56 13.54
CA ARG A 124 -17.16 10.29 14.77
C ARG A 124 -18.28 11.29 14.57
N GLN A 125 -19.02 11.54 15.62
CA GLN A 125 -20.17 12.45 15.62
C GLN A 125 -19.79 13.83 15.07
N GLY A 126 -20.42 14.24 13.96
CA GLY A 126 -20.22 15.53 13.32
C GLY A 126 -18.86 15.74 12.63
N ALA A 127 -17.95 14.77 12.71
CA ALA A 127 -16.65 14.84 12.01
C ALA A 127 -16.81 14.46 10.53
N PRO A 128 -16.03 15.07 9.61
CA PRO A 128 -16.04 14.71 8.20
C PRO A 128 -15.63 13.26 7.96
N ALA A 129 -16.34 12.59 7.08
CA ALA A 129 -16.03 11.24 6.64
C ALA A 129 -16.02 11.17 5.11
N LEU A 130 -15.04 10.48 4.56
CA LEU A 130 -14.82 10.33 3.13
C LEU A 130 -14.88 8.88 2.70
N CYS A 131 -15.40 8.65 1.49
CA CYS A 131 -15.39 7.33 0.88
C CYS A 131 -14.91 7.39 -0.58
N GLY A 132 -13.86 6.61 -0.89
CA GLY A 132 -13.30 6.46 -2.23
C GLY A 132 -13.99 5.37 -3.08
N ASP A 133 -14.88 4.57 -2.48
CA ASP A 133 -15.69 3.57 -3.19
C ASP A 133 -16.85 4.27 -3.93
N LEU A 134 -17.01 3.97 -5.21
CA LEU A 134 -18.09 4.58 -6.03
C LEU A 134 -19.49 4.08 -5.65
N ASN A 135 -19.58 2.86 -5.09
CA ASN A 135 -20.82 2.22 -4.69
C ASN A 135 -20.71 1.69 -3.25
N PRO A 136 -20.60 2.58 -2.24
CA PRO A 136 -20.47 2.15 -0.86
C PRO A 136 -21.71 1.40 -0.39
N PRO A 137 -21.56 0.27 0.34
CA PRO A 137 -22.69 -0.43 0.92
C PRO A 137 -23.47 0.40 1.91
N GLN A 138 -24.76 0.08 2.04
CA GLN A 138 -25.71 0.85 2.84
C GLN A 138 -25.30 1.05 4.31
N PRO A 139 -24.70 0.07 5.02
CA PRO A 139 -24.27 0.26 6.42
C PRO A 139 -23.31 1.43 6.62
N LEU A 140 -22.44 1.73 5.64
CA LEU A 140 -21.53 2.88 5.70
C LEU A 140 -22.29 4.20 5.65
N LEU A 141 -23.26 4.30 4.73
CA LEU A 141 -24.10 5.49 4.56
C LEU A 141 -25.02 5.72 5.76
N ASP A 142 -25.55 4.64 6.32
CA ASP A 142 -26.43 4.71 7.51
C ASP A 142 -25.65 5.21 8.72
N LYS A 143 -24.42 4.71 8.92
CA LYS A 143 -23.56 5.17 10.03
C LYS A 143 -23.17 6.63 9.89
N ALA A 144 -22.84 7.07 8.70
CA ALA A 144 -22.54 8.50 8.43
C ALA A 144 -23.75 9.40 8.77
N ARG A 145 -24.98 8.97 8.41
CA ARG A 145 -26.22 9.69 8.76
C ARG A 145 -26.50 9.67 10.27
N GLU A 146 -26.40 8.50 10.91
CA GLU A 146 -26.58 8.33 12.35
C GLU A 146 -25.72 9.31 13.16
N LEU A 147 -24.43 9.45 12.74
CA LEU A 147 -23.45 10.30 13.40
C LEU A 147 -23.45 11.76 12.86
N ASN A 148 -24.39 12.12 11.97
CA ASN A 148 -24.44 13.43 11.33
C ASN A 148 -23.07 13.87 10.74
N CYS A 149 -22.32 12.93 10.15
CA CYS A 149 -21.06 13.22 9.50
C CYS A 149 -21.28 14.02 8.22
N PRO A 150 -20.58 15.15 7.97
CA PRO A 150 -20.39 15.67 6.64
C PRO A 150 -19.73 14.56 5.78
N PHE A 151 -20.51 13.93 4.88
CA PHE A 151 -20.05 12.73 4.15
C PHE A 151 -19.76 13.06 2.70
N PHE A 152 -18.49 12.87 2.31
CA PHE A 152 -17.99 13.13 0.95
C PHE A 152 -17.73 11.81 0.22
N LEU A 153 -18.41 11.61 -0.89
CA LEU A 153 -18.38 10.39 -1.69
C LEU A 153 -17.73 10.66 -3.05
N ARG A 154 -16.77 9.80 -3.42
CA ARG A 154 -16.23 9.80 -4.77
C ARG A 154 -17.32 9.54 -5.82
N GLY A 155 -17.21 10.21 -6.96
CA GLY A 155 -18.23 10.21 -8.02
C GLY A 155 -19.35 11.22 -7.81
N ARG A 156 -19.58 11.66 -6.56
CA ARG A 156 -20.60 12.67 -6.21
C ARG A 156 -19.97 14.01 -5.83
N ASP A 157 -19.13 14.03 -4.79
CA ASP A 157 -18.60 15.26 -4.17
C ASP A 157 -17.17 15.54 -4.61
N PHE A 158 -16.42 14.52 -4.96
CA PHE A 158 -15.09 14.60 -5.54
C PHE A 158 -14.87 13.46 -6.54
N ASP A 159 -13.96 13.65 -7.50
CA ASP A 159 -13.59 12.62 -8.45
C ASP A 159 -12.30 12.98 -9.19
N LEU A 160 -11.85 12.09 -10.07
CA LEU A 160 -10.69 12.27 -10.94
C LEU A 160 -11.02 11.90 -12.38
N GLY A 161 -10.27 12.49 -13.30
CA GLY A 161 -10.24 12.09 -14.71
C GLY A 161 -8.81 11.82 -15.11
N ILE A 162 -8.56 10.72 -15.83
CA ILE A 162 -7.23 10.30 -16.28
C ILE A 162 -7.20 10.35 -17.81
N THR A 163 -6.13 10.95 -18.35
CA THR A 163 -5.79 10.92 -19.78
C THR A 163 -4.51 10.10 -19.99
N GLU A 164 -4.05 10.00 -21.22
CA GLU A 164 -2.76 9.35 -21.52
C GLU A 164 -1.54 10.11 -20.93
N ALA A 165 -1.63 11.43 -20.82
CA ALA A 165 -0.51 12.28 -20.43
C ALA A 165 -0.58 12.80 -18.99
N ASN A 166 -1.78 13.00 -18.45
CA ASN A 166 -2.01 13.63 -17.16
C ASN A 166 -3.29 13.13 -16.50
N TRP A 167 -3.54 13.61 -15.28
CA TRP A 167 -4.82 13.45 -14.62
C TRP A 167 -5.30 14.77 -14.04
N GLN A 168 -6.57 14.84 -13.74
CA GLN A 168 -7.21 15.98 -13.11
C GLN A 168 -8.04 15.53 -11.92
N TRP A 169 -8.24 16.43 -10.98
CA TRP A 169 -9.05 16.20 -9.79
C TRP A 169 -10.05 17.34 -9.62
N ARG A 170 -11.25 17.00 -9.15
CA ARG A 170 -12.28 17.95 -8.71
C ARG A 170 -12.80 17.55 -7.34
N GLY A 171 -13.15 18.50 -6.50
CA GLY A 171 -13.74 18.24 -5.18
C GLY A 171 -14.49 19.43 -4.64
N LEU A 172 -15.06 19.26 -3.45
CA LEU A 172 -15.81 20.30 -2.74
C LEU A 172 -15.09 20.67 -1.44
N ASP A 173 -14.95 21.96 -1.16
CA ASP A 173 -14.50 22.43 0.15
C ASP A 173 -15.59 22.24 1.23
N ALA A 174 -15.28 22.55 2.49
CA ALA A 174 -16.21 22.42 3.61
C ALA A 174 -17.45 23.33 3.50
N ARG A 175 -17.43 24.31 2.60
CA ARG A 175 -18.54 25.23 2.31
C ARG A 175 -19.36 24.82 1.08
N GLY A 176 -18.94 23.71 0.40
CA GLY A 176 -19.57 23.23 -0.82
C GLY A 176 -19.12 23.95 -2.10
N ASN A 177 -18.04 24.75 -2.06
CA ASN A 177 -17.49 25.35 -3.25
C ASN A 177 -16.63 24.33 -4.02
N ALA A 178 -16.78 24.32 -5.34
CA ALA A 178 -15.97 23.45 -6.20
C ALA A 178 -14.52 23.94 -6.31
N VAL A 179 -13.61 23.01 -6.21
CA VAL A 179 -12.17 23.20 -6.41
C VAL A 179 -11.68 22.19 -7.44
N GLU A 180 -10.85 22.62 -8.37
CA GLU A 180 -10.27 21.76 -9.41
C GLU A 180 -8.75 21.89 -9.45
N LEU A 181 -8.09 20.76 -9.72
CA LEU A 181 -6.67 20.69 -10.11
C LEU A 181 -6.61 20.01 -11.49
N ARG A 182 -5.95 20.65 -12.41
CA ARG A 182 -5.79 20.15 -13.79
C ARG A 182 -4.32 19.88 -14.09
N ASP A 183 -4.07 19.10 -15.11
CA ASP A 183 -2.74 18.82 -15.65
C ASP A 183 -1.75 18.26 -14.62
N LEU A 184 -2.27 17.45 -13.66
CA LEU A 184 -1.44 16.77 -12.69
C LEU A 184 -0.64 15.64 -13.37
N PRO A 185 0.64 15.43 -13.02
CA PRO A 185 1.44 14.37 -13.59
C PRO A 185 0.90 12.99 -13.16
N LEU A 186 0.95 12.00 -14.06
CA LEU A 186 0.56 10.63 -13.73
C LEU A 186 1.41 10.10 -12.57
N LEU A 187 0.78 9.39 -11.66
CA LEU A 187 1.40 8.81 -10.47
C LEU A 187 1.63 7.31 -10.65
N ASP A 188 2.67 6.79 -10.03
CA ASP A 188 2.85 5.34 -9.88
C ASP A 188 1.88 4.74 -8.85
N LEU A 189 1.40 5.53 -7.89
CA LEU A 189 0.38 5.13 -6.91
C LEU A 189 -1.04 5.20 -7.50
N PRO A 190 -2.03 4.51 -6.88
CA PRO A 190 -3.43 4.64 -7.25
C PRO A 190 -3.90 6.09 -7.18
N MET A 191 -4.26 6.66 -8.34
CA MET A 191 -4.71 8.05 -8.42
C MET A 191 -6.06 8.25 -7.71
N GLU A 192 -6.82 7.20 -7.54
CA GLU A 192 -8.03 7.14 -6.71
C GLU A 192 -7.72 7.48 -5.25
N ASN A 193 -6.63 6.90 -4.70
CA ASN A 193 -6.17 7.20 -3.35
C ASN A 193 -5.62 8.62 -3.24
N ALA A 194 -4.94 9.10 -4.29
CA ALA A 194 -4.49 10.48 -4.36
C ALA A 194 -5.68 11.47 -4.40
N ALA A 195 -6.74 11.14 -5.16
CA ALA A 195 -7.95 11.94 -5.21
C ALA A 195 -8.67 12.00 -3.85
N LEU A 196 -8.75 10.87 -3.14
CA LEU A 196 -9.29 10.82 -1.78
C LEU A 196 -8.44 11.63 -0.80
N ALA A 197 -7.11 11.54 -0.91
CA ALA A 197 -6.19 12.30 -0.08
C ALA A 197 -6.23 13.81 -0.36
N LEU A 198 -6.46 14.23 -1.61
CA LEU A 198 -6.68 15.63 -1.98
C LEU A 198 -7.98 16.17 -1.36
N GLN A 199 -9.07 15.38 -1.43
CA GLN A 199 -10.33 15.75 -0.80
C GLN A 199 -10.17 15.89 0.72
N ALA A 200 -9.47 14.95 1.36
CA ALA A 200 -9.18 15.02 2.79
C ALA A 200 -8.36 16.28 3.13
N TYR A 201 -7.30 16.54 2.38
CA TYR A 201 -6.46 17.71 2.59
C TYR A 201 -7.23 19.04 2.44
N LEU A 202 -8.11 19.13 1.44
CA LEU A 202 -8.95 20.31 1.23
C LEU A 202 -9.89 20.57 2.43
N LEU A 203 -10.47 19.51 3.01
CA LEU A 203 -11.38 19.62 4.14
C LEU A 203 -10.68 20.02 5.46
N LEU A 204 -9.39 19.81 5.58
CA LEU A 204 -8.61 20.26 6.74
C LEU A 204 -8.43 21.79 6.77
N GLY A 205 -8.80 22.51 5.70
CA GLY A 205 -8.71 23.97 5.65
C GLY A 205 -7.27 24.50 5.68
N LEU A 206 -6.31 23.68 5.33
CA LEU A 206 -4.89 24.04 5.26
C LEU A 206 -4.56 24.85 4.00
N PRO A 207 -3.41 25.55 3.94
CA PRO A 207 -3.01 26.32 2.77
C PRO A 207 -3.03 25.47 1.49
N TRP A 208 -3.77 25.93 0.47
CA TRP A 208 -3.93 25.25 -0.81
C TRP A 208 -2.92 25.79 -1.83
N GLN A 209 -1.67 25.29 -1.77
CA GLN A 209 -0.60 25.68 -2.70
C GLN A 209 -0.45 24.58 -3.76
N VAL A 210 -1.00 24.82 -4.95
CA VAL A 210 -1.14 23.82 -6.02
C VAL A 210 0.20 23.18 -6.40
N GLU A 211 1.24 24.01 -6.56
CA GLU A 211 2.57 23.54 -6.97
C GLU A 211 3.17 22.58 -5.93
N ARG A 212 3.06 22.91 -4.64
CA ARG A 212 3.55 22.06 -3.55
C ARG A 212 2.74 20.78 -3.41
N ILE A 213 1.44 20.85 -3.65
CA ILE A 213 0.56 19.68 -3.64
C ILE A 213 0.93 18.74 -4.79
N ALA A 214 1.08 19.26 -6.01
CA ALA A 214 1.47 18.48 -7.19
C ALA A 214 2.86 17.83 -7.00
N GLU A 215 3.83 18.59 -6.51
CA GLU A 215 5.17 18.08 -6.21
C GLU A 215 5.14 16.99 -5.15
N ALA A 216 4.41 17.20 -4.05
CA ALA A 216 4.26 16.20 -2.98
C ALA A 216 3.64 14.90 -3.48
N LEU A 217 2.61 14.96 -4.33
CA LEU A 217 2.01 13.79 -4.95
C LEU A 217 3.01 13.06 -5.85
N GLN A 218 3.75 13.81 -6.69
CA GLN A 218 4.72 13.25 -7.62
C GLN A 218 5.92 12.60 -6.91
N GLN A 219 6.32 13.13 -5.76
CA GLN A 219 7.42 12.60 -4.95
C GLN A 219 7.00 11.43 -4.05
N THR A 220 5.68 11.23 -3.85
CA THR A 220 5.20 10.15 -2.99
C THR A 220 5.52 8.79 -3.60
N ARG A 221 6.23 7.97 -2.86
CA ARG A 221 6.54 6.57 -3.18
C ARG A 221 6.15 5.69 -2.00
N VAL A 222 5.62 4.53 -2.30
CA VAL A 222 5.35 3.49 -1.30
C VAL A 222 6.07 2.23 -1.75
N VAL A 223 7.00 1.77 -0.93
CA VAL A 223 7.79 0.56 -1.23
C VAL A 223 6.85 -0.62 -1.45
N GLY A 224 7.05 -1.34 -2.56
CA GLY A 224 6.23 -2.49 -2.92
C GLY A 224 4.81 -2.15 -3.42
N ARG A 225 4.55 -0.92 -3.84
CA ARG A 225 3.29 -0.51 -4.51
C ARG A 225 3.63 0.16 -5.83
N LEU A 226 3.58 -0.59 -6.93
CA LEU A 226 4.06 -0.16 -8.26
C LEU A 226 5.47 0.48 -8.17
N ASP A 227 6.30 -0.07 -7.27
CA ASP A 227 7.62 0.45 -6.91
C ASP A 227 8.64 0.08 -8.00
N ARG A 228 8.94 1.05 -8.87
CA ARG A 228 9.86 0.88 -10.00
C ARG A 228 11.27 1.18 -9.56
N ARG A 229 12.18 0.26 -9.87
CA ARG A 229 13.60 0.36 -9.59
C ARG A 229 14.41 0.02 -10.82
N GLN A 230 15.60 0.60 -10.88
CA GLN A 230 16.64 0.21 -11.82
C GLN A 230 17.85 -0.27 -11.01
N PHE A 231 18.46 -1.32 -11.45
CA PHE A 231 19.65 -1.88 -10.80
C PHE A 231 20.59 -2.49 -11.85
N GLU A 232 21.85 -2.63 -11.48
CA GLU A 232 22.82 -3.32 -12.31
C GLU A 232 22.91 -4.79 -11.94
N TRP A 233 22.98 -5.67 -12.94
CA TRP A 233 23.18 -7.09 -12.75
C TRP A 233 24.12 -7.63 -13.83
N GLN A 234 25.33 -8.04 -13.44
CA GLN A 234 26.36 -8.56 -14.35
C GLN A 234 26.61 -7.65 -15.57
N GLY A 235 26.70 -6.35 -15.34
CA GLY A 235 26.93 -5.34 -16.39
C GLY A 235 25.71 -4.99 -17.24
N LYS A 236 24.52 -5.49 -16.88
CA LYS A 236 23.23 -5.13 -17.50
C LYS A 236 22.45 -4.18 -16.59
N HIS A 237 21.91 -3.09 -17.16
CA HIS A 237 20.92 -2.26 -16.47
C HIS A 237 19.53 -2.91 -16.65
N LEU A 238 18.90 -3.33 -15.57
CA LEU A 238 17.60 -4.00 -15.57
C LEU A 238 16.54 -3.18 -14.87
N ASN A 239 15.29 -3.31 -15.33
CA ASN A 239 14.12 -2.67 -14.75
C ASN A 239 13.36 -3.68 -13.89
N LEU A 240 13.02 -3.30 -12.67
CA LEU A 240 12.28 -4.09 -11.71
C LEU A 240 11.04 -3.32 -11.24
N LEU A 241 9.90 -3.97 -11.26
CA LEU A 241 8.65 -3.49 -10.70
C LEU A 241 8.24 -4.38 -9.53
N LEU A 242 8.13 -3.81 -8.34
CA LEU A 242 7.71 -4.50 -7.12
C LEU A 242 6.27 -4.15 -6.76
N ASP A 243 5.43 -5.15 -6.51
CA ASP A 243 4.07 -4.95 -6.04
C ASP A 243 3.64 -6.04 -5.04
N VAL A 244 3.05 -5.66 -3.91
CA VAL A 244 2.58 -6.62 -2.90
C VAL A 244 1.15 -7.11 -3.16
N GLY A 245 0.56 -6.80 -4.32
CA GLY A 245 -0.77 -7.25 -4.71
C GLY A 245 -0.89 -8.77 -4.68
N HIS A 246 -1.92 -9.29 -3.99
CA HIS A 246 -2.06 -10.70 -3.70
C HIS A 246 -3.52 -11.21 -3.74
N ASN A 247 -4.42 -10.41 -4.26
CA ASN A 247 -5.83 -10.77 -4.45
C ASN A 247 -6.30 -10.34 -5.85
N PRO A 248 -7.43 -10.87 -6.35
CA PRO A 248 -7.92 -10.58 -7.69
C PRO A 248 -8.14 -9.10 -8.00
N HIS A 249 -8.63 -8.32 -7.04
CA HIS A 249 -8.84 -6.87 -7.21
C HIS A 249 -7.51 -6.12 -7.40
N ALA A 250 -6.49 -6.44 -6.60
CA ALA A 250 -5.16 -5.85 -6.76
C ALA A 250 -4.49 -6.29 -8.08
N ALA A 251 -4.68 -7.56 -8.49
CA ALA A 251 -4.17 -8.08 -9.76
C ALA A 251 -4.80 -7.40 -10.97
N GLU A 252 -6.12 -7.15 -10.93
CA GLU A 252 -6.83 -6.41 -11.96
C GLU A 252 -6.31 -4.98 -12.10
N TYR A 253 -6.17 -4.28 -10.97
CA TYR A 253 -5.58 -2.94 -10.95
C TYR A 253 -4.15 -2.94 -11.51
N LEU A 254 -3.32 -3.89 -11.10
CA LEU A 254 -1.94 -4.04 -11.59
C LEU A 254 -1.93 -4.28 -13.10
N ALA A 255 -2.77 -5.19 -13.62
CA ALA A 255 -2.89 -5.48 -15.05
C ALA A 255 -3.26 -4.23 -15.87
N GLU A 256 -4.26 -3.45 -15.40
CA GLU A 256 -4.64 -2.19 -16.06
C GLU A 256 -3.46 -1.20 -16.12
N ARG A 257 -2.69 -1.08 -15.04
CA ARG A 257 -1.52 -0.19 -14.99
C ARG A 257 -0.42 -0.66 -15.92
N LEU A 258 -0.18 -1.97 -16.01
CA LEU A 258 0.81 -2.56 -16.92
C LEU A 258 0.42 -2.37 -18.39
N MET A 259 -0.86 -2.51 -18.74
CA MET A 259 -1.37 -2.28 -20.09
C MET A 259 -1.24 -0.81 -20.52
N ARG A 260 -1.48 0.14 -19.62
CA ARG A 260 -1.31 1.58 -19.90
C ARG A 260 0.14 2.01 -20.05
N ARG A 261 1.08 1.21 -19.57
CA ARG A 261 2.53 1.47 -19.69
C ARG A 261 3.23 0.27 -20.32
N PRO A 262 3.12 0.10 -21.64
CA PRO A 262 3.82 -0.96 -22.35
C PRO A 262 5.34 -0.80 -22.19
N VAL A 263 6.05 -1.92 -22.18
CA VAL A 263 7.51 -1.98 -22.23
C VAL A 263 7.96 -2.28 -23.65
N ALA A 264 9.16 -1.89 -24.02
CA ALA A 264 9.70 -2.15 -25.35
C ALA A 264 9.99 -3.65 -25.57
N GLY A 265 10.41 -4.32 -24.51
CA GLY A 265 10.68 -5.76 -24.48
C GLY A 265 9.52 -6.58 -23.88
N LYS A 266 9.87 -7.53 -23.02
CA LYS A 266 8.98 -8.49 -22.37
C LYS A 266 8.76 -8.14 -20.90
N ARG A 267 7.66 -8.64 -20.31
CA ARG A 267 7.52 -8.73 -18.86
C ARG A 267 7.77 -10.15 -18.40
N LEU A 268 8.69 -10.27 -17.44
CA LEU A 268 9.12 -11.51 -16.83
C LEU A 268 8.69 -11.49 -15.36
N ALA A 269 7.79 -12.38 -14.97
CA ALA A 269 7.26 -12.34 -13.60
C ALA A 269 8.09 -13.20 -12.63
N VAL A 270 8.27 -12.71 -11.40
CA VAL A 270 8.62 -13.49 -10.21
C VAL A 270 7.40 -13.51 -9.29
N PHE A 271 6.88 -14.69 -8.97
CA PHE A 271 5.61 -14.83 -8.29
C PHE A 271 5.64 -15.83 -7.14
N GLY A 272 5.14 -15.42 -5.99
CA GLY A 272 4.90 -16.24 -4.82
C GLY A 272 3.66 -15.79 -4.08
N LEU A 273 2.80 -16.74 -3.64
CA LEU A 273 1.50 -16.45 -3.06
C LEU A 273 1.26 -17.25 -1.77
N LEU A 274 0.52 -16.70 -0.83
CA LEU A 274 0.07 -17.42 0.37
C LEU A 274 -1.07 -18.39 0.06
N ALA A 275 -1.19 -19.47 0.85
CA ALA A 275 -2.14 -20.55 0.61
C ALA A 275 -3.62 -20.13 0.73
N ASP A 276 -3.90 -19.12 1.55
CA ASP A 276 -5.24 -18.59 1.79
C ASP A 276 -5.75 -17.60 0.72
N LYS A 277 -4.95 -17.31 -0.31
CA LYS A 277 -5.31 -16.34 -1.36
C LYS A 277 -5.87 -17.03 -2.62
N ASP A 278 -6.71 -16.31 -3.36
CA ASP A 278 -7.31 -16.78 -4.62
C ASP A 278 -6.27 -16.78 -5.76
N LEU A 279 -5.64 -17.92 -5.96
CA LEU A 279 -4.59 -18.09 -6.97
C LEU A 279 -5.12 -17.90 -8.39
N GLU A 280 -6.18 -18.61 -8.74
CA GLU A 280 -6.77 -18.59 -10.08
C GLU A 280 -7.22 -17.18 -10.47
N GLY A 281 -7.87 -16.49 -9.52
CA GLY A 281 -8.31 -15.12 -9.73
C GLY A 281 -7.17 -14.13 -9.93
N VAL A 282 -6.01 -14.34 -9.30
CA VAL A 282 -4.82 -13.49 -9.45
C VAL A 282 -4.14 -13.74 -10.79
N VAL A 283 -3.80 -15.01 -11.12
CA VAL A 283 -3.02 -15.31 -12.32
C VAL A 283 -3.79 -15.04 -13.62
N ALA A 284 -5.10 -15.32 -13.65
CA ALA A 284 -5.93 -15.10 -14.83
C ALA A 284 -5.97 -13.62 -15.28
N ARG A 285 -5.81 -12.67 -14.34
CA ARG A 285 -5.81 -11.24 -14.66
C ARG A 285 -4.50 -10.72 -15.21
N LEU A 286 -3.40 -11.40 -14.91
CA LEU A 286 -2.05 -10.95 -15.26
C LEU A 286 -1.42 -11.76 -16.41
N ASP A 287 -2.01 -12.89 -16.77
CA ASP A 287 -1.46 -13.79 -17.79
C ASP A 287 -1.15 -13.07 -19.10
N ALA A 288 -2.07 -12.25 -19.60
CA ALA A 288 -1.89 -11.46 -20.82
C ALA A 288 -0.78 -10.38 -20.74
N CYS A 289 -0.29 -10.07 -19.54
CA CYS A 289 0.74 -9.06 -19.31
C CYS A 289 2.14 -9.64 -19.13
N VAL A 290 2.25 -10.98 -18.99
CA VAL A 290 3.49 -11.67 -18.61
C VAL A 290 3.89 -12.69 -19.65
N GLU A 291 5.11 -12.62 -20.14
CA GLU A 291 5.65 -13.56 -21.13
C GLU A 291 6.17 -14.86 -20.48
N HIS A 292 6.80 -14.75 -19.31
CA HIS A 292 7.36 -15.89 -18.60
C HIS A 292 7.24 -15.71 -17.08
N TRP A 293 6.83 -16.78 -16.40
CA TRP A 293 6.63 -16.83 -14.96
C TRP A 293 7.73 -17.63 -14.25
N ALA A 294 8.39 -17.06 -13.28
CA ALA A 294 9.27 -17.71 -12.32
C ALA A 294 8.53 -17.82 -10.98
N VAL A 295 8.17 -19.04 -10.58
CA VAL A 295 7.44 -19.26 -9.32
C VAL A 295 8.36 -19.79 -8.25
N ALA A 296 8.18 -19.31 -7.01
CA ALA A 296 9.00 -19.69 -5.87
C ALA A 296 8.17 -19.81 -4.59
N PRO A 297 8.61 -20.63 -3.61
CA PRO A 297 8.05 -20.64 -2.27
C PRO A 297 8.37 -19.32 -1.58
N LEU A 298 7.54 -18.95 -0.60
CA LEU A 298 7.78 -17.81 0.30
C LEU A 298 8.32 -18.32 1.64
N ASP A 299 9.14 -17.53 2.30
CA ASP A 299 9.61 -17.83 3.68
C ASP A 299 8.47 -17.55 4.69
N SER A 300 7.49 -18.44 4.68
CA SER A 300 6.30 -18.36 5.54
C SER A 300 5.68 -19.74 5.74
N ALA A 301 5.25 -20.05 6.97
CA ALA A 301 4.45 -21.24 7.26
C ALA A 301 3.11 -21.29 6.50
N ARG A 302 2.67 -20.15 5.95
CA ARG A 302 1.45 -20.01 5.14
C ARG A 302 1.74 -19.99 3.64
N ALA A 303 2.98 -20.27 3.21
CA ALA A 303 3.34 -20.29 1.80
C ALA A 303 2.51 -21.31 1.02
N ARG A 304 2.07 -20.97 -0.18
CA ARG A 304 1.45 -21.92 -1.09
C ARG A 304 2.52 -22.83 -1.68
N PRO A 305 2.27 -24.14 -1.81
CA PRO A 305 3.19 -25.05 -2.50
C PRO A 305 3.47 -24.59 -3.93
N VAL A 306 4.73 -24.62 -4.34
CA VAL A 306 5.16 -24.20 -5.69
C VAL A 306 4.47 -25.01 -6.79
N ALA A 307 4.20 -26.29 -6.51
CA ALA A 307 3.48 -27.16 -7.45
C ALA A 307 2.08 -26.65 -7.79
N ASP A 308 1.38 -26.03 -6.82
CA ASP A 308 0.05 -25.45 -7.06
C ASP A 308 0.16 -24.20 -7.95
N LEU A 309 1.16 -23.33 -7.69
CA LEU A 309 1.44 -22.16 -8.53
C LEU A 309 1.74 -22.56 -9.96
N GLN A 310 2.60 -23.57 -10.13
CA GLN A 310 2.97 -24.09 -11.45
C GLN A 310 1.78 -24.69 -12.17
N ALA A 311 0.98 -25.50 -11.50
CA ALA A 311 -0.20 -26.14 -12.10
C ALA A 311 -1.24 -25.11 -12.56
N ALA A 312 -1.53 -24.09 -11.75
CA ALA A 312 -2.48 -23.03 -12.13
C ALA A 312 -2.02 -22.28 -13.39
N LEU A 313 -0.74 -21.92 -13.48
CA LEU A 313 -0.19 -21.25 -14.66
C LEU A 313 -0.14 -22.14 -15.89
N GLN A 314 0.22 -23.41 -15.74
CA GLN A 314 0.19 -24.37 -16.84
C GLN A 314 -1.23 -24.60 -17.40
N ASN A 315 -2.25 -24.59 -16.55
CA ASN A 315 -3.64 -24.67 -16.94
C ASN A 315 -4.09 -23.48 -17.81
N LEU A 316 -3.47 -22.33 -17.66
CA LEU A 316 -3.67 -21.15 -18.53
C LEU A 316 -2.81 -21.21 -19.81
N GLY A 317 -1.91 -22.19 -19.95
CA GLY A 317 -0.97 -22.28 -21.07
C GLY A 317 0.25 -21.37 -20.92
N ALA A 318 0.46 -20.78 -19.74
CA ALA A 318 1.57 -19.87 -19.49
C ALA A 318 2.93 -20.58 -19.43
N SER A 319 3.98 -19.88 -19.89
CA SER A 319 5.36 -20.33 -19.75
C SER A 319 5.82 -20.15 -18.31
N VAL A 320 6.13 -21.24 -17.59
CA VAL A 320 6.45 -21.21 -16.16
C VAL A 320 7.66 -22.06 -15.81
N THR A 321 8.55 -21.53 -14.94
CA THR A 321 9.69 -22.24 -14.35
C THR A 321 9.63 -22.11 -12.83
N SER A 322 9.88 -23.22 -12.11
CA SER A 322 9.91 -23.28 -10.66
C SER A 322 11.32 -23.09 -10.14
N TYR A 323 11.45 -22.36 -9.03
CA TYR A 323 12.72 -22.09 -8.34
C TYR A 323 12.60 -22.43 -6.85
N GLU A 324 13.75 -22.59 -6.19
CA GLU A 324 13.84 -22.95 -4.77
C GLU A 324 13.61 -21.75 -3.82
N SER A 325 13.75 -20.52 -4.31
CA SER A 325 13.54 -19.28 -3.56
C SER A 325 13.19 -18.11 -4.48
N VAL A 326 12.64 -17.05 -3.92
CA VAL A 326 12.39 -15.78 -4.64
C VAL A 326 13.69 -15.21 -5.19
N ALA A 327 14.79 -15.28 -4.44
CA ALA A 327 16.10 -14.85 -4.89
C ALA A 327 16.57 -15.63 -6.14
N ALA A 328 16.47 -16.96 -6.13
CA ALA A 328 16.81 -17.79 -7.29
C ALA A 328 15.91 -17.52 -8.50
N ALA A 329 14.60 -17.30 -8.27
CA ALA A 329 13.66 -16.93 -9.32
C ALA A 329 14.02 -15.56 -9.93
N LEU A 330 14.38 -14.58 -9.10
CA LEU A 330 14.80 -13.26 -9.55
C LEU A 330 16.10 -13.34 -10.37
N GLU A 331 17.10 -14.10 -9.92
CA GLU A 331 18.34 -14.34 -10.68
C GLU A 331 18.08 -15.04 -12.01
N GLY A 332 17.16 -16.01 -12.03
CA GLY A 332 16.74 -16.68 -13.25
C GLY A 332 16.12 -15.72 -14.27
N GLN A 333 15.29 -14.78 -13.81
CA GLN A 333 14.72 -13.75 -14.69
C GLN A 333 15.78 -12.72 -15.12
N CYS A 334 16.69 -12.31 -14.22
CA CYS A 334 17.80 -11.41 -14.57
C CYS A 334 18.73 -12.00 -15.65
N ALA A 335 18.97 -13.32 -15.61
CA ALA A 335 19.81 -13.98 -16.58
C ALA A 335 19.28 -13.86 -18.01
N GLN A 336 17.97 -13.94 -18.21
CA GLN A 336 17.33 -13.85 -19.52
C GLN A 336 16.88 -12.42 -19.90
N ALA A 337 16.73 -11.52 -18.92
CA ALA A 337 16.28 -10.15 -19.16
C ALA A 337 17.32 -9.30 -19.92
N THR A 338 16.81 -8.36 -20.69
CA THR A 338 17.54 -7.27 -21.34
C THR A 338 17.15 -5.92 -20.75
N ALA A 339 17.82 -4.85 -21.15
CA ALA A 339 17.49 -3.48 -20.69
C ALA A 339 16.09 -3.00 -21.16
N GLU A 340 15.52 -3.63 -22.17
CA GLU A 340 14.18 -3.31 -22.71
C GLU A 340 13.05 -4.02 -21.94
N ASP A 341 13.40 -5.05 -21.15
CA ASP A 341 12.47 -5.87 -20.40
C ASP A 341 12.16 -5.25 -19.02
N GLU A 342 11.04 -5.65 -18.44
CA GLU A 342 10.65 -5.33 -17.07
C GLU A 342 10.44 -6.61 -16.27
N ILE A 343 11.15 -6.79 -15.18
CA ILE A 343 10.92 -7.88 -14.23
C ILE A 343 9.82 -7.42 -13.27
N LEU A 344 8.68 -8.10 -13.27
CA LEU A 344 7.55 -7.88 -12.38
C LEU A 344 7.63 -8.87 -11.22
N LEU A 345 7.87 -8.40 -10.01
CA LEU A 345 7.87 -9.22 -8.80
C LEU A 345 6.68 -8.89 -7.93
N PHE A 346 5.81 -9.88 -7.66
CA PHE A 346 4.56 -9.64 -6.95
C PHE A 346 3.98 -10.90 -6.28
N GLY A 347 2.83 -10.71 -5.60
CA GLY A 347 2.00 -11.78 -5.04
C GLY A 347 2.00 -11.85 -3.51
N SER A 348 2.93 -11.18 -2.82
CA SER A 348 2.95 -11.16 -1.35
C SER A 348 3.90 -10.09 -0.82
N PHE A 349 3.65 -9.63 0.41
CA PHE A 349 4.64 -8.85 1.17
C PHE A 349 5.94 -9.63 1.37
N TYR A 350 5.88 -10.94 1.60
CA TYR A 350 7.06 -11.80 1.72
C TYR A 350 7.89 -11.83 0.44
N CYS A 351 7.24 -11.97 -0.72
CA CYS A 351 7.91 -11.97 -2.02
C CYS A 351 8.70 -10.67 -2.24
N VAL A 352 8.06 -9.53 -1.97
CA VAL A 352 8.71 -8.21 -2.10
C VAL A 352 9.81 -8.01 -1.07
N ALA A 353 9.61 -8.46 0.18
CA ALA A 353 10.62 -8.37 1.23
C ALA A 353 11.92 -9.13 0.85
N GLU A 354 11.79 -10.39 0.41
CA GLU A 354 12.93 -11.19 -0.04
C GLU A 354 13.69 -10.57 -1.22
N ALA A 355 12.94 -9.95 -2.17
CA ALA A 355 13.57 -9.22 -3.28
C ALA A 355 14.32 -7.96 -2.81
N LEU A 356 13.77 -7.22 -1.86
CA LEU A 356 14.42 -6.05 -1.28
C LEU A 356 15.70 -6.42 -0.52
N GLU A 357 15.69 -7.52 0.23
CA GLU A 357 16.87 -8.05 0.89
C GLU A 357 17.94 -8.50 -0.11
N TRP A 358 17.52 -9.16 -1.20
CA TRP A 358 18.42 -9.56 -2.27
C TRP A 358 19.09 -8.34 -2.91
N LEU A 359 18.33 -7.27 -3.24
CA LEU A 359 18.86 -6.02 -3.77
C LEU A 359 19.84 -5.35 -2.80
N ALA A 360 19.51 -5.30 -1.51
CA ALA A 360 20.37 -4.66 -0.49
C ALA A 360 21.72 -5.38 -0.33
N ARG A 361 21.72 -6.71 -0.35
CA ARG A 361 22.97 -7.52 -0.29
C ARG A 361 23.89 -7.21 -1.47
N ARG A 362 23.36 -7.11 -2.67
CA ARG A 362 24.14 -6.82 -3.88
C ARG A 362 24.73 -5.41 -3.86
N SER A 363 23.96 -4.40 -3.48
CA SER A 363 24.48 -3.03 -3.36
C SER A 363 25.65 -2.94 -2.38
N THR A 364 25.65 -3.76 -1.34
CA THR A 364 26.74 -3.84 -0.35
C THR A 364 27.96 -4.57 -0.93
N GLU A 365 27.76 -5.63 -1.71
CA GLU A 365 28.82 -6.40 -2.38
C GLU A 365 29.53 -5.55 -3.45
N GLU A 366 28.76 -4.82 -4.27
CA GLU A 366 29.29 -3.90 -5.28
C GLU A 366 30.11 -2.76 -4.65
N ALA A 367 29.63 -2.19 -3.55
CA ALA A 367 30.38 -1.19 -2.79
C ALA A 367 31.68 -1.75 -2.20
N ALA A 368 31.69 -2.99 -1.73
CA ALA A 368 32.87 -3.66 -1.20
C ALA A 368 33.92 -3.97 -2.28
N HIS A 369 33.49 -4.32 -3.50
CA HIS A 369 34.40 -4.59 -4.62
C HIS A 369 34.92 -3.31 -5.30
N GLY A 370 34.19 -2.20 -5.25
CA GLY A 370 34.60 -0.89 -5.78
C GLY A 370 35.75 -0.21 -4.99
N TYR A 371 36.06 -0.67 -3.78
CA TYR A 371 37.19 -0.18 -2.97
C TYR A 371 38.48 -1.01 -3.13
N ALA A 372 38.48 -2.04 -3.95
CA ALA A 372 39.61 -2.96 -4.16
C ALA A 372 40.30 -2.77 -5.54
N GLY A 373 40.04 -1.66 -6.25
CA GLY A 373 40.64 -1.30 -7.55
C GLY A 373 41.51 -0.08 -7.47
#